data_8b9ab1ee8688ab33484e647372ab530b
#
_entry.id   8b9ab1ee8688ab33484e647372ab530b
#
_cell.length_a   1.000
_cell.length_b   1.000
_cell.length_c   1.000
_cell.angle_alpha   90.00
_cell.angle_beta   90.00
_cell.angle_gamma   90.00
#
_symmetry.space_group_name_H-M   'P 1'
#
loop_
_entity.id
_entity.type
_entity.pdbx_description
1 polymer ?
#
loop_
_entity_poly.entity_id
_entity_poly.type
_entity_poly.pdbx_seq_one_letter_code
_entity_poly.pdbx_strand_id
1 'polypeptide(L)'
;TLESGGDNLLKGLQNLLGDLERGDGRLAIRMTDDKAFRIGANIAVSPGRVVHQNALMQLIQYAPATPTVARRPLLIVPPWINKFYILDLREKNSFIRWAVSQGHTVFVISWVNPDEELAAKGFDDYMTLGPIAALDAIAAQTGEPDCNVVGYCLGGTLLACTLAHLAATGRSERVASATYLTTMVDFAEPGELGVFIDEEQLAALEERMNERGYLEGSDMATTFNMLRANDLIWSFVINNYLLGKDPFPFDLLYWNADSTRMPAAMHSFYLRSMYQENKLAAGEVTLLGTPIDLTRIKTPSFLLSTREDHIAPWKSTFAATRLYRGPTRFVLAASGHIAGVVNPPAANKYGYWTNDRKARTPEAWLEGARQHEGSWWPEWQRWSADFANGQVPARDPDAGPLKPLENAPGSYVMARA
;
A
#
# COMPACT_ATOMS: atom_id res chain seq x y z
N THR A 1 -17.69 36.92 2.90
CA THR A 1 -17.86 37.74 4.11
C THR A 1 -19.09 38.64 3.97
N LEU A 2 -19.23 39.37 2.87
CA LEU A 2 -20.42 40.24 2.65
C LEU A 2 -21.70 39.41 2.56
N GLU A 3 -21.69 38.28 1.83
CA GLU A 3 -22.86 37.39 1.68
C GLU A 3 -23.25 36.68 2.98
N SER A 4 -22.28 36.39 3.85
CA SER A 4 -22.50 35.67 5.12
C SER A 4 -22.66 36.62 6.33
N GLY A 5 -22.64 37.94 6.13
CA GLY A 5 -22.68 38.93 7.22
C GLY A 5 -21.53 38.81 8.23
N GLY A 6 -20.45 38.10 7.88
CA GLY A 6 -19.31 37.86 8.76
C GLY A 6 -19.31 36.49 9.46
N ASP A 7 -20.39 35.69 9.37
CA ASP A 7 -20.53 34.38 10.03
C ASP A 7 -19.43 33.42 9.63
N ASN A 8 -18.93 33.50 8.40
CA ASN A 8 -17.83 32.67 7.93
C ASN A 8 -16.54 32.87 8.75
N LEU A 9 -16.26 34.10 9.22
CA LEU A 9 -15.08 34.40 10.02
C LEU A 9 -15.22 33.81 11.43
N LEU A 10 -16.41 33.88 12.03
CA LEU A 10 -16.69 33.33 13.34
C LEU A 10 -16.57 31.79 13.28
N LYS A 11 -17.20 31.12 12.30
CA LYS A 11 -17.08 29.68 12.08
C LYS A 11 -15.64 29.26 11.77
N GLY A 12 -14.94 30.05 10.94
CA GLY A 12 -13.54 29.80 10.62
C GLY A 12 -12.63 29.84 11.84
N LEU A 13 -12.85 30.80 12.75
CA LEU A 13 -12.13 30.85 14.03
C LEU A 13 -12.46 29.66 14.93
N GLN A 14 -13.73 29.25 15.01
CA GLN A 14 -14.15 28.07 15.75
C GLN A 14 -13.48 26.81 15.21
N ASN A 15 -13.42 26.65 13.89
CA ASN A 15 -12.74 25.53 13.24
C ASN A 15 -11.24 25.51 13.56
N LEU A 16 -10.58 26.67 13.50
CA LEU A 16 -9.16 26.80 13.83
C LEU A 16 -8.87 26.44 15.29
N LEU A 17 -9.69 26.93 16.24
CA LEU A 17 -9.54 26.60 17.65
C LEU A 17 -9.76 25.11 17.91
N GLY A 18 -10.76 24.50 17.30
CA GLY A 18 -11.01 23.06 17.40
C GLY A 18 -9.87 22.21 16.82
N ASP A 19 -9.23 22.68 15.74
CA ASP A 19 -8.07 22.01 15.14
C ASP A 19 -6.79 22.16 15.98
N LEU A 20 -6.63 23.29 16.70
CA LEU A 20 -5.55 23.49 17.68
C LEU A 20 -5.77 22.65 18.95
N GLU A 21 -7.00 22.57 19.46
CA GLU A 21 -7.33 21.70 20.60
C GLU A 21 -7.07 20.21 20.28
N ARG A 22 -7.48 19.76 19.09
CA ARG A 22 -7.25 18.39 18.65
C ARG A 22 -5.76 18.06 18.50
N GLY A 23 -4.95 19.02 18.12
CA GLY A 23 -3.50 18.88 17.93
C GLY A 23 -2.67 19.16 19.20
N ASP A 24 -3.31 19.28 20.37
CA ASP A 24 -2.64 19.64 21.63
C ASP A 24 -1.72 20.88 21.48
N GLY A 25 -2.29 21.94 20.91
CA GLY A 25 -1.60 23.20 20.59
C GLY A 25 -0.87 23.23 19.25
N ARG A 26 -0.76 22.12 18.53
CA ARG A 26 -0.29 22.06 17.16
C ARG A 26 -1.46 22.13 16.19
N LEU A 27 -1.26 22.72 15.01
CA LEU A 27 -2.32 22.82 14.01
C LEU A 27 -2.55 21.46 13.33
N ALA A 28 -3.58 20.71 13.76
CA ALA A 28 -4.02 19.46 13.16
C ALA A 28 -5.26 19.72 12.28
N ILE A 29 -5.04 20.14 11.02
CA ILE A 29 -6.11 20.53 10.09
C ILE A 29 -7.06 19.37 9.83
N ARG A 30 -8.36 19.55 10.05
CA ARG A 30 -9.40 18.61 9.69
C ARG A 30 -9.62 18.60 8.18
N MET A 31 -9.29 17.46 7.53
CA MET A 31 -9.48 17.31 6.09
C MET A 31 -10.79 16.62 5.72
N THR A 32 -11.43 15.94 6.68
CA THR A 32 -12.71 15.25 6.50
C THR A 32 -13.54 15.26 7.78
N ASP A 33 -14.81 14.89 7.70
CA ASP A 33 -15.62 14.61 8.89
C ASP A 33 -15.28 13.21 9.43
N ASP A 34 -14.42 13.17 10.45
CA ASP A 34 -13.93 11.93 11.06
C ASP A 34 -15.06 11.11 11.70
N LYS A 35 -16.14 11.77 12.14
CA LYS A 35 -17.28 11.13 12.83
C LYS A 35 -18.15 10.33 11.87
N ALA A 36 -18.03 10.59 10.55
CA ALA A 36 -18.78 9.88 9.53
C ALA A 36 -18.27 8.45 9.27
N PHE A 37 -17.06 8.12 9.75
CA PHE A 37 -16.40 6.85 9.47
C PHE A 37 -16.06 6.08 10.74
N ARG A 38 -16.25 4.76 10.68
CA ARG A 38 -15.86 3.81 11.71
C ARG A 38 -15.39 2.51 11.07
N ILE A 39 -14.11 2.17 11.29
CA ILE A 39 -13.49 0.94 10.79
C ILE A 39 -14.28 -0.28 11.30
N GLY A 40 -14.56 -1.23 10.41
CA GLY A 40 -15.36 -2.42 10.69
C GLY A 40 -16.87 -2.19 10.74
N ALA A 41 -17.35 -0.93 10.58
CA ALA A 41 -18.78 -0.63 10.57
C ALA A 41 -19.29 -0.05 9.25
N ASN A 42 -18.58 0.89 8.65
CA ASN A 42 -18.93 1.49 7.36
C ASN A 42 -17.71 1.77 6.46
N ILE A 43 -16.52 1.37 6.91
CA ILE A 43 -15.28 1.34 6.17
C ILE A 43 -14.51 0.07 6.60
N ALA A 44 -13.78 -0.57 5.71
CA ALA A 44 -13.15 -1.88 5.93
C ALA A 44 -14.16 -2.95 6.37
N VAL A 45 -15.23 -3.12 5.61
CA VAL A 45 -16.39 -3.97 5.99
C VAL A 45 -16.49 -5.27 5.23
N SER A 46 -15.54 -5.61 4.37
CA SER A 46 -15.53 -6.90 3.67
C SER A 46 -15.45 -8.04 4.69
N PRO A 47 -16.38 -9.02 4.61
CA PRO A 47 -16.45 -10.09 5.62
C PRO A 47 -15.25 -11.04 5.50
N GLY A 48 -14.73 -11.48 6.64
CA GLY A 48 -13.59 -12.39 6.71
C GLY A 48 -13.18 -12.71 8.14
N ARG A 49 -12.07 -13.40 8.27
CA ARG A 49 -11.47 -13.80 9.55
C ARG A 49 -9.96 -13.54 9.57
N VAL A 50 -9.46 -13.14 10.72
CA VAL A 50 -8.03 -13.22 11.01
C VAL A 50 -7.69 -14.68 11.27
N VAL A 51 -6.86 -15.26 10.44
CA VAL A 51 -6.49 -16.70 10.49
C VAL A 51 -5.07 -16.94 11.00
N HIS A 52 -4.25 -15.90 11.07
CA HIS A 52 -2.91 -15.94 11.64
C HIS A 52 -2.54 -14.59 12.22
N GLN A 53 -1.71 -14.59 13.27
CA GLN A 53 -1.20 -13.38 13.90
C GLN A 53 0.21 -13.62 14.43
N ASN A 54 1.05 -12.61 14.32
CA ASN A 54 2.35 -12.53 14.98
C ASN A 54 2.62 -11.09 15.45
N ALA A 55 3.84 -10.79 15.89
CA ALA A 55 4.17 -9.47 16.45
C ALA A 55 4.02 -8.32 15.44
N LEU A 56 4.13 -8.56 14.13
CA LEU A 56 4.08 -7.52 13.11
C LEU A 56 2.79 -7.49 12.29
N MET A 57 2.08 -8.61 12.17
CA MET A 57 0.90 -8.64 11.30
C MET A 57 -0.21 -9.57 11.77
N GLN A 58 -1.42 -9.25 11.36
CA GLN A 58 -2.56 -10.15 11.26
C GLN A 58 -2.77 -10.52 9.80
N LEU A 59 -3.03 -11.81 9.51
CA LEU A 59 -3.40 -12.28 8.18
C LEU A 59 -4.91 -12.49 8.13
N ILE A 60 -5.57 -11.72 7.27
CA ILE A 60 -7.03 -11.77 7.08
C ILE A 60 -7.33 -12.62 5.85
N GLN A 61 -8.17 -13.65 5.98
CA GLN A 61 -8.80 -14.36 4.88
C GLN A 61 -10.23 -13.84 4.71
N TYR A 62 -10.58 -13.41 3.50
CA TYR A 62 -11.92 -12.92 3.21
C TYR A 62 -12.87 -14.04 2.82
N ALA A 63 -14.14 -13.90 3.22
CA ALA A 63 -15.19 -14.83 2.89
C ALA A 63 -15.46 -14.86 1.37
N PRO A 64 -15.65 -16.03 0.75
CA PRO A 64 -15.87 -16.14 -0.67
C PRO A 64 -17.23 -15.55 -1.08
N ALA A 65 -17.31 -15.01 -2.30
CA ALA A 65 -18.54 -14.51 -2.92
C ALA A 65 -19.01 -15.37 -4.10
N THR A 66 -18.26 -16.41 -4.45
CA THR A 66 -18.54 -17.31 -5.58
C THR A 66 -18.49 -18.77 -5.11
N PRO A 67 -19.25 -19.69 -5.75
CA PRO A 67 -19.26 -21.10 -5.33
C PRO A 67 -17.94 -21.82 -5.59
N THR A 68 -17.16 -21.35 -6.57
CA THR A 68 -15.81 -21.85 -6.88
C THR A 68 -14.84 -20.66 -6.95
N VAL A 69 -13.57 -20.95 -6.66
CA VAL A 69 -12.49 -19.96 -6.66
C VAL A 69 -11.28 -20.49 -7.40
N ALA A 70 -10.39 -19.60 -7.83
CA ALA A 70 -9.08 -19.98 -8.34
C ALA A 70 -8.36 -20.89 -7.32
N ARG A 71 -7.72 -21.98 -7.81
CA ARG A 71 -6.98 -22.89 -6.94
C ARG A 71 -5.87 -22.15 -6.19
N ARG A 72 -5.07 -21.33 -6.90
CA ARG A 72 -4.05 -20.51 -6.25
C ARG A 72 -4.69 -19.36 -5.47
N PRO A 73 -4.41 -19.25 -4.16
CA PRO A 73 -4.84 -18.11 -3.37
C PRO A 73 -4.15 -16.83 -3.82
N LEU A 74 -4.71 -15.70 -3.44
CA LEU A 74 -4.17 -14.36 -3.65
C LEU A 74 -3.76 -13.75 -2.31
N LEU A 75 -2.47 -13.45 -2.13
CA LEU A 75 -1.95 -12.69 -1.00
C LEU A 75 -1.78 -11.22 -1.40
N ILE A 76 -2.24 -10.30 -0.58
CA ILE A 76 -1.99 -8.86 -0.73
C ILE A 76 -1.07 -8.40 0.39
N VAL A 77 0.04 -7.77 0.01
CA VAL A 77 1.04 -7.15 0.89
C VAL A 77 0.94 -5.64 0.74
N PRO A 78 0.15 -4.95 1.57
CA PRO A 78 0.00 -3.50 1.52
C PRO A 78 1.22 -2.81 2.14
N PRO A 79 1.40 -1.49 1.92
CA PRO A 79 2.36 -0.72 2.68
C PRO A 79 1.96 -0.66 4.15
N TRP A 80 2.94 -0.32 5.02
CA TRP A 80 2.72 -0.10 6.46
C TRP A 80 2.91 1.36 6.89
N ILE A 81 3.04 2.27 5.93
CA ILE A 81 3.00 3.72 6.16
C ILE A 81 1.60 4.17 6.57
N ASN A 82 0.59 3.58 5.94
CA ASN A 82 -0.83 3.69 6.27
C ASN A 82 -1.43 2.29 6.33
N LYS A 83 -2.69 2.22 6.73
CA LYS A 83 -3.38 0.95 6.96
C LYS A 83 -3.89 0.30 5.68
N PHE A 84 -4.00 -1.02 5.69
CA PHE A 84 -4.37 -1.85 4.53
C PHE A 84 -5.71 -1.49 3.89
N TYR A 85 -6.63 -0.87 4.66
CA TYR A 85 -8.01 -0.67 4.20
C TYR A 85 -8.18 0.41 3.12
N ILE A 86 -7.08 1.03 2.65
CA ILE A 86 -7.10 1.73 1.36
C ILE A 86 -7.64 0.83 0.24
N LEU A 87 -7.39 -0.48 0.32
CA LEU A 87 -7.88 -1.49 -0.61
C LEU A 87 -9.26 -2.04 -0.24
N ASP A 88 -9.85 -1.58 0.88
CA ASP A 88 -11.18 -1.96 1.37
C ASP A 88 -11.92 -0.76 2.00
N LEU A 89 -11.94 0.38 1.30
CA LEU A 89 -12.57 1.59 1.82
C LEU A 89 -14.06 1.40 2.04
N ARG A 90 -14.83 1.32 0.97
CA ARG A 90 -16.27 1.03 0.97
C ARG A 90 -16.58 -0.03 -0.06
N GLU A 91 -17.79 -0.59 0.00
CA GLU A 91 -18.25 -1.61 -0.95
C GLU A 91 -18.00 -1.22 -2.42
N LYS A 92 -18.29 0.04 -2.77
CA LYS A 92 -18.18 0.55 -4.14
C LYS A 92 -16.76 0.76 -4.65
N ASN A 93 -15.76 0.89 -3.76
CA ASN A 93 -14.37 1.17 -4.09
C ASN A 93 -13.38 0.25 -3.37
N SER A 94 -13.81 -0.97 -3.01
CA SER A 94 -12.96 -2.00 -2.45
C SER A 94 -12.37 -2.89 -3.54
N PHE A 95 -11.05 -2.87 -3.68
CA PHE A 95 -10.31 -3.81 -4.53
C PHE A 95 -10.40 -5.23 -3.98
N ILE A 96 -10.33 -5.39 -2.66
CA ILE A 96 -10.45 -6.68 -1.97
C ILE A 96 -11.80 -7.33 -2.29
N ARG A 97 -12.90 -6.61 -2.06
CA ARG A 97 -14.24 -7.12 -2.34
C ARG A 97 -14.44 -7.46 -3.82
N TRP A 98 -13.91 -6.61 -4.69
CA TRP A 98 -13.95 -6.87 -6.12
C TRP A 98 -13.15 -8.14 -6.48
N ALA A 99 -11.94 -8.31 -5.99
CA ALA A 99 -11.14 -9.51 -6.24
C ALA A 99 -11.82 -10.79 -5.72
N VAL A 100 -12.44 -10.75 -4.54
CA VAL A 100 -13.27 -11.83 -4.01
C VAL A 100 -14.44 -12.14 -4.97
N SER A 101 -15.11 -11.12 -5.52
CA SER A 101 -16.21 -11.30 -6.48
C SER A 101 -15.75 -11.89 -7.83
N GLN A 102 -14.45 -11.75 -8.16
CA GLN A 102 -13.85 -12.38 -9.34
C GLN A 102 -13.41 -13.83 -9.10
N GLY A 103 -13.70 -14.40 -7.94
CA GLY A 103 -13.37 -15.78 -7.61
C GLY A 103 -11.96 -16.00 -7.09
N HIS A 104 -11.35 -15.01 -6.44
CA HIS A 104 -10.10 -15.21 -5.71
C HIS A 104 -10.36 -15.55 -4.24
N THR A 105 -9.58 -16.50 -3.68
CA THR A 105 -9.42 -16.62 -2.23
C THR A 105 -8.42 -15.56 -1.79
N VAL A 106 -8.89 -14.46 -1.20
CA VAL A 106 -8.06 -13.29 -0.89
C VAL A 106 -7.58 -13.33 0.55
N PHE A 107 -6.27 -13.20 0.73
CA PHE A 107 -5.60 -12.97 2.00
C PHE A 107 -4.93 -11.59 2.00
N VAL A 108 -5.00 -10.87 3.11
CA VAL A 108 -4.39 -9.54 3.24
C VAL A 108 -3.61 -9.46 4.54
N ILE A 109 -2.41 -8.92 4.46
CA ILE A 109 -1.62 -8.55 5.64
C ILE A 109 -2.18 -7.25 6.21
N SER A 110 -2.56 -7.27 7.49
CA SER A 110 -2.85 -6.09 8.29
C SER A 110 -1.69 -5.86 9.24
N TRP A 111 -0.88 -4.84 8.97
CA TRP A 111 0.30 -4.54 9.78
C TRP A 111 -0.09 -3.96 11.14
N VAL A 112 0.69 -4.27 12.17
CA VAL A 112 0.58 -3.64 13.48
C VAL A 112 0.93 -2.16 13.39
N ASN A 113 0.36 -1.33 14.25
CA ASN A 113 0.87 0.02 14.50
C ASN A 113 1.96 -0.10 15.59
N PRO A 114 3.25 0.01 15.23
CA PRO A 114 4.34 -0.32 16.16
C PRO A 114 4.47 0.71 17.29
N ASP A 115 5.00 0.23 18.41
CA ASP A 115 5.40 1.00 19.57
C ASP A 115 6.91 0.82 19.85
N GLU A 116 7.36 1.26 21.04
CA GLU A 116 8.76 1.18 21.45
C GLU A 116 9.28 -0.26 21.57
N GLU A 117 8.42 -1.25 21.86
CA GLU A 117 8.81 -2.66 21.95
C GLU A 117 9.28 -3.22 20.61
N LEU A 118 8.80 -2.63 19.51
CA LEU A 118 9.14 -3.03 18.16
C LEU A 118 10.28 -2.19 17.53
N ALA A 119 10.91 -1.30 18.30
CA ALA A 119 11.95 -0.37 17.80
C ALA A 119 13.08 -1.05 17.02
N ALA A 120 13.49 -2.25 17.44
CA ALA A 120 14.56 -3.03 16.85
C ALA A 120 14.13 -3.87 15.63
N LYS A 121 12.85 -3.85 15.25
CA LYS A 121 12.37 -4.59 14.09
C LYS A 121 12.91 -3.99 12.80
N GLY A 122 13.71 -4.79 12.09
CA GLY A 122 14.33 -4.42 10.83
C GLY A 122 13.48 -4.74 9.61
N PHE A 123 13.98 -4.37 8.44
CA PHE A 123 13.32 -4.67 7.16
C PHE A 123 13.23 -6.19 6.89
N ASP A 124 14.21 -6.95 7.34
CA ASP A 124 14.22 -8.41 7.30
C ASP A 124 13.20 -9.06 8.24
N ASP A 125 12.90 -8.46 9.41
CA ASP A 125 11.78 -8.88 10.24
C ASP A 125 10.44 -8.71 9.51
N TYR A 126 10.24 -7.58 8.82
CA TYR A 126 9.05 -7.35 8.01
C TYR A 126 8.93 -8.38 6.87
N MET A 127 10.05 -8.77 6.26
CA MET A 127 10.07 -9.81 5.23
C MET A 127 9.70 -11.19 5.82
N THR A 128 10.28 -11.54 6.98
CA THR A 128 10.08 -12.86 7.62
C THR A 128 8.70 -12.99 8.24
N LEU A 129 8.30 -12.02 9.06
CA LEU A 129 7.04 -12.03 9.79
C LEU A 129 5.86 -11.54 8.94
N GLY A 130 6.11 -10.91 7.81
CA GLY A 130 5.12 -10.49 6.83
C GLY A 130 4.91 -11.55 5.73
N PRO A 131 5.38 -11.29 4.49
CA PRO A 131 5.06 -12.15 3.34
C PRO A 131 5.51 -13.60 3.50
N ILE A 132 6.67 -13.90 4.10
CA ILE A 132 7.11 -15.30 4.28
C ILE A 132 6.18 -16.05 5.24
N ALA A 133 5.88 -15.46 6.41
CA ALA A 133 4.94 -16.06 7.36
C ALA A 133 3.51 -16.16 6.78
N ALA A 134 3.08 -15.18 5.98
CA ALA A 134 1.79 -15.23 5.29
C ALA A 134 1.74 -16.39 4.27
N LEU A 135 2.79 -16.59 3.48
CA LEU A 135 2.88 -17.72 2.55
C LEU A 135 2.77 -19.08 3.28
N ASP A 136 3.42 -19.22 4.45
CA ASP A 136 3.36 -20.43 5.26
C ASP A 136 1.95 -20.65 5.84
N ALA A 137 1.33 -19.59 6.36
CA ALA A 137 -0.03 -19.66 6.89
C ALA A 137 -1.06 -19.97 5.79
N ILE A 138 -0.92 -19.41 4.58
CA ILE A 138 -1.78 -19.68 3.44
C ILE A 138 -1.65 -21.17 3.01
N ALA A 139 -0.43 -21.68 2.93
CA ALA A 139 -0.22 -23.08 2.60
C ALA A 139 -0.85 -24.01 3.65
N ALA A 140 -0.71 -23.70 4.94
CA ALA A 140 -1.37 -24.44 6.01
C ALA A 140 -2.91 -24.34 5.94
N GLN A 141 -3.44 -23.16 5.61
CA GLN A 141 -4.89 -22.90 5.56
C GLN A 141 -5.58 -23.53 4.35
N THR A 142 -4.91 -23.57 3.21
CA THR A 142 -5.53 -23.95 1.93
C THR A 142 -5.05 -25.29 1.37
N GLY A 143 -3.90 -25.78 1.84
CA GLY A 143 -3.21 -26.94 1.27
C GLY A 143 -2.51 -26.65 -0.06
N GLU A 144 -2.54 -25.41 -0.56
CA GLU A 144 -1.85 -25.05 -1.80
C GLU A 144 -0.40 -24.63 -1.51
N PRO A 145 0.60 -25.16 -2.25
CA PRO A 145 2.01 -24.89 -1.97
C PRO A 145 2.46 -23.51 -2.43
N ASP A 146 1.71 -22.89 -3.33
CA ASP A 146 2.02 -21.62 -3.96
C ASP A 146 0.81 -20.68 -4.00
N CYS A 147 1.07 -19.39 -4.17
CA CYS A 147 0.02 -18.40 -4.38
C CYS A 147 0.44 -17.30 -5.35
N ASN A 148 -0.51 -16.47 -5.76
CA ASN A 148 -0.29 -15.21 -6.45
C ASN A 148 -0.16 -14.12 -5.40
N VAL A 149 0.73 -13.15 -5.60
CA VAL A 149 0.97 -12.09 -4.60
C VAL A 149 0.84 -10.71 -5.23
N VAL A 150 0.17 -9.81 -4.53
CA VAL A 150 0.09 -8.37 -4.87
C VAL A 150 0.85 -7.59 -3.82
N GLY A 151 1.84 -6.80 -4.22
CA GLY A 151 2.53 -5.83 -3.37
C GLY A 151 2.13 -4.41 -3.76
N TYR A 152 1.76 -3.58 -2.80
CA TYR A 152 1.41 -2.18 -3.04
C TYR A 152 2.43 -1.25 -2.40
N CYS A 153 2.98 -0.31 -3.20
CA CYS A 153 3.94 0.70 -2.76
C CYS A 153 5.12 0.04 -2.01
N LEU A 154 5.39 0.43 -0.77
CA LEU A 154 6.43 -0.17 0.09
C LEU A 154 6.23 -1.69 0.29
N GLY A 155 4.98 -2.17 0.35
CA GLY A 155 4.66 -3.60 0.36
C GLY A 155 5.13 -4.31 -0.91
N GLY A 156 5.14 -3.62 -2.05
CA GLY A 156 5.70 -4.13 -3.30
C GLY A 156 7.23 -4.19 -3.27
N THR A 157 7.89 -3.19 -2.69
CA THR A 157 9.35 -3.21 -2.48
C THR A 157 9.75 -4.38 -1.57
N LEU A 158 9.00 -4.61 -0.49
CA LEU A 158 9.18 -5.78 0.38
C LEU A 158 8.97 -7.09 -0.38
N LEU A 159 7.94 -7.16 -1.24
CA LEU A 159 7.68 -8.33 -2.10
C LEU A 159 8.85 -8.60 -3.05
N ALA A 160 9.41 -7.56 -3.69
CA ALA A 160 10.57 -7.71 -4.56
C ALA A 160 11.78 -8.29 -3.81
N CYS A 161 12.09 -7.77 -2.61
CA CYS A 161 13.13 -8.32 -1.75
C CYS A 161 12.83 -9.77 -1.36
N THR A 162 11.59 -10.10 -1.01
CA THR A 162 11.14 -11.46 -0.69
C THR A 162 11.34 -12.41 -1.85
N LEU A 163 10.94 -12.04 -3.07
CA LEU A 163 11.10 -12.89 -4.26
C LEU A 163 12.57 -13.11 -4.61
N ALA A 164 13.41 -12.08 -4.50
CA ALA A 164 14.86 -12.21 -4.71
C ALA A 164 15.49 -13.16 -3.67
N HIS A 165 15.09 -13.06 -2.40
CA HIS A 165 15.51 -13.98 -1.35
C HIS A 165 15.03 -15.42 -1.60
N LEU A 166 13.76 -15.62 -1.96
CA LEU A 166 13.23 -16.96 -2.29
C LEU A 166 13.97 -17.55 -3.48
N ALA A 167 14.29 -16.76 -4.50
CA ALA A 167 15.06 -17.22 -5.66
C ALA A 167 16.50 -17.59 -5.26
N ALA A 168 17.15 -16.84 -4.41
CA ALA A 168 18.51 -17.12 -3.93
C ALA A 168 18.58 -18.37 -3.05
N THR A 169 17.48 -18.69 -2.33
CA THR A 169 17.36 -19.84 -1.43
C THR A 169 16.66 -21.06 -2.06
N GLY A 170 16.40 -21.05 -3.39
CA GLY A 170 15.82 -22.18 -4.12
C GLY A 170 14.35 -22.41 -3.84
N ARG A 171 13.59 -21.38 -3.48
CA ARG A 171 12.15 -21.44 -3.11
C ARG A 171 11.26 -20.57 -4.00
N SER A 172 11.69 -20.30 -5.24
CA SER A 172 10.95 -19.44 -6.17
C SER A 172 9.53 -19.93 -6.48
N GLU A 173 9.30 -21.23 -6.39
CA GLU A 173 8.03 -21.88 -6.67
C GLU A 173 6.91 -21.48 -5.71
N ARG A 174 7.23 -20.89 -4.55
CA ARG A 174 6.24 -20.42 -3.57
C ARG A 174 5.33 -19.31 -4.10
N VAL A 175 5.76 -18.60 -5.14
CA VAL A 175 5.00 -17.48 -5.75
C VAL A 175 4.90 -17.70 -7.26
N ALA A 176 3.69 -17.97 -7.73
CA ALA A 176 3.42 -18.26 -9.14
C ALA A 176 3.35 -17.01 -10.02
N SER A 177 2.85 -15.91 -9.48
CA SER A 177 2.85 -14.59 -10.13
C SER A 177 2.91 -13.47 -9.09
N ALA A 178 3.47 -12.33 -9.48
CA ALA A 178 3.59 -11.15 -8.66
C ALA A 178 2.96 -9.93 -9.35
N THR A 179 2.22 -9.14 -8.59
CA THR A 179 1.70 -7.84 -9.02
C THR A 179 2.31 -6.76 -8.16
N TYR A 180 2.80 -5.71 -8.78
CA TYR A 180 3.37 -4.55 -8.12
C TYR A 180 2.54 -3.32 -8.47
N LEU A 181 1.95 -2.70 -7.46
CA LEU A 181 1.15 -1.50 -7.62
C LEU A 181 1.96 -0.30 -7.15
N THR A 182 2.27 0.63 -8.05
CA THR A 182 3.03 1.87 -7.77
C THR A 182 4.26 1.63 -6.89
N THR A 183 5.09 0.66 -7.28
CA THR A 183 6.22 0.15 -6.48
C THR A 183 7.55 0.61 -7.06
N MET A 184 8.39 1.23 -6.23
CA MET A 184 9.79 1.50 -6.57
C MET A 184 10.70 0.37 -6.10
N VAL A 185 11.67 0.04 -6.95
CA VAL A 185 12.81 -0.86 -6.66
C VAL A 185 14.13 -0.25 -7.12
N ASP A 186 14.05 0.87 -7.79
CA ASP A 186 15.16 1.75 -8.18
C ASP A 186 14.81 3.16 -7.70
N PHE A 187 15.61 3.69 -6.82
CA PHE A 187 15.42 4.96 -6.12
C PHE A 187 16.35 6.07 -6.64
N ALA A 188 16.95 5.89 -7.82
CA ALA A 188 17.81 6.91 -8.41
C ALA A 188 17.08 8.24 -8.65
N GLU A 189 15.80 8.17 -8.97
CA GLU A 189 14.91 9.33 -9.09
C GLU A 189 13.69 9.13 -8.18
N PRO A 190 13.82 9.39 -6.85
CA PRO A 190 12.81 9.02 -5.86
C PRO A 190 11.59 9.95 -5.83
N GLY A 191 11.46 10.87 -6.79
CA GLY A 191 10.40 11.85 -6.84
C GLY A 191 10.56 12.96 -5.80
N GLU A 192 9.43 13.56 -5.42
CA GLU A 192 9.41 14.73 -4.52
C GLU A 192 9.90 14.40 -3.11
N LEU A 193 9.80 13.14 -2.67
CA LEU A 193 10.33 12.70 -1.37
C LEU A 193 11.86 12.88 -1.27
N GLY A 194 12.58 12.89 -2.39
CA GLY A 194 14.03 13.08 -2.42
C GLY A 194 14.51 14.39 -1.78
N VAL A 195 13.67 15.43 -1.70
CA VAL A 195 14.02 16.71 -1.07
C VAL A 195 14.19 16.61 0.46
N PHE A 196 13.71 15.53 1.08
CA PHE A 196 13.84 15.24 2.50
C PHE A 196 14.96 14.23 2.82
N ILE A 197 15.70 13.79 1.80
CA ILE A 197 16.68 12.70 1.91
C ILE A 197 18.10 13.26 1.69
N ASP A 198 18.64 13.85 2.74
CA ASP A 198 20.07 14.17 2.83
C ASP A 198 20.62 13.73 4.18
N GLU A 199 21.97 13.75 4.33
CA GLU A 199 22.62 13.22 5.52
C GLU A 199 22.23 13.97 6.80
N GLU A 200 22.09 15.30 6.74
CA GLU A 200 21.76 16.11 7.92
C GLU A 200 20.32 15.84 8.39
N GLN A 201 19.36 15.81 7.44
CA GLN A 201 17.98 15.52 7.74
C GLN A 201 17.78 14.09 8.25
N LEU A 202 18.46 13.11 7.64
CA LEU A 202 18.38 11.71 8.07
C LEU A 202 18.99 11.53 9.46
N ALA A 203 20.15 12.10 9.76
CA ALA A 203 20.77 12.01 11.09
C ALA A 203 19.84 12.61 12.17
N ALA A 204 19.26 13.79 11.92
CA ALA A 204 18.32 14.42 12.85
C ALA A 204 17.03 13.60 13.03
N LEU A 205 16.56 12.94 11.98
CA LEU A 205 15.38 12.06 12.04
C LEU A 205 15.69 10.81 12.86
N GLU A 206 16.86 10.19 12.64
CA GLU A 206 17.31 8.99 13.37
C GLU A 206 17.51 9.26 14.86
N GLU A 207 18.07 10.42 15.23
CA GLU A 207 18.19 10.82 16.63
C GLU A 207 16.80 10.83 17.32
N ARG A 208 15.81 11.47 16.70
CA ARG A 208 14.44 11.50 17.22
C ARG A 208 13.77 10.12 17.29
N MET A 209 14.01 9.29 16.27
CA MET A 209 13.49 7.92 16.27
C MET A 209 14.15 7.06 17.33
N ASN A 210 15.45 7.20 17.57
CA ASN A 210 16.18 6.44 18.57
C ASN A 210 15.73 6.79 20.01
N GLU A 211 15.34 8.03 20.25
CA GLU A 211 14.79 8.44 21.56
C GLU A 211 13.44 7.77 21.87
N ARG A 212 12.59 7.53 20.86
CA ARG A 212 11.22 7.01 21.01
C ARG A 212 11.08 5.55 20.61
N GLY A 213 12.02 5.01 19.86
CA GLY A 213 11.94 3.69 19.25
C GLY A 213 11.20 3.64 17.91
N TYR A 214 10.57 4.73 17.47
CA TYR A 214 9.80 4.79 16.23
C TYR A 214 9.68 6.23 15.67
N LEU A 215 9.33 6.33 14.39
CA LEU A 215 8.83 7.57 13.79
C LEU A 215 7.33 7.71 14.08
N GLU A 216 6.91 8.89 14.54
CA GLU A 216 5.48 9.19 14.75
C GLU A 216 4.71 9.21 13.42
N GLY A 217 3.48 8.69 13.44
CA GLY A 217 2.59 8.72 12.28
C GLY A 217 2.26 10.14 11.83
N SER A 218 2.19 11.10 12.75
CA SER A 218 1.97 12.52 12.45
C SER A 218 3.11 13.16 11.67
N ASP A 219 4.37 12.76 11.90
CA ASP A 219 5.53 13.27 11.15
C ASP A 219 5.47 12.79 9.71
N MET A 220 5.12 11.52 9.51
CA MET A 220 4.92 10.93 8.19
C MET A 220 3.76 11.61 7.45
N ALA A 221 2.61 11.78 8.09
CA ALA A 221 1.45 12.47 7.51
C ALA A 221 1.79 13.90 7.11
N THR A 222 2.54 14.62 7.94
CA THR A 222 2.99 15.99 7.67
C THR A 222 3.87 16.03 6.42
N THR A 223 4.83 15.12 6.30
CA THR A 223 5.71 15.03 5.13
C THR A 223 4.90 14.82 3.85
N PHE A 224 3.99 13.84 3.82
CA PHE A 224 3.14 13.59 2.64
C PHE A 224 2.19 14.75 2.33
N ASN A 225 1.64 15.43 3.33
CA ASN A 225 0.78 16.58 3.12
C ASN A 225 1.56 17.77 2.53
N MET A 226 2.83 17.97 2.91
CA MET A 226 3.70 19.01 2.34
C MET A 226 4.00 18.80 0.86
N LEU A 227 4.11 17.54 0.39
CA LEU A 227 4.30 17.23 -1.04
C LEU A 227 3.11 17.70 -1.90
N ARG A 228 1.93 17.81 -1.32
CA ARG A 228 0.71 18.28 -1.97
C ARG A 228 0.07 19.45 -1.19
N ALA A 229 0.90 20.37 -0.74
CA ALA A 229 0.47 21.47 0.15
C ALA A 229 -0.74 22.26 -0.37
N ASN A 230 -0.83 22.51 -1.67
CA ASN A 230 -1.98 23.21 -2.25
C ASN A 230 -3.29 22.44 -2.06
N ASP A 231 -3.27 21.11 -2.22
CA ASP A 231 -4.45 20.26 -2.14
C ASP A 231 -4.76 19.84 -0.69
N LEU A 232 -3.73 19.54 0.10
CA LEU A 232 -3.89 18.92 1.42
C LEU A 232 -3.68 19.87 2.60
N ILE A 233 -3.21 21.09 2.37
CA ILE A 233 -3.04 22.12 3.40
C ILE A 233 -3.83 23.37 3.04
N TRP A 234 -3.42 24.08 2.00
CA TRP A 234 -3.99 25.42 1.68
C TRP A 234 -5.46 25.37 1.28
N SER A 235 -5.88 24.32 0.56
CA SER A 235 -7.30 24.11 0.24
C SER A 235 -8.17 24.05 1.50
N PHE A 236 -7.72 23.34 2.54
CA PHE A 236 -8.45 23.23 3.81
C PHE A 236 -8.33 24.50 4.65
N VAL A 237 -7.19 25.18 4.70
CA VAL A 237 -7.03 26.47 5.36
C VAL A 237 -8.06 27.47 4.80
N ILE A 238 -8.17 27.56 3.48
CA ILE A 238 -9.12 28.48 2.82
C ILE A 238 -10.57 28.07 3.14
N ASN A 239 -10.93 26.80 2.93
CA ASN A 239 -12.30 26.35 3.11
C ASN A 239 -12.74 26.37 4.58
N ASN A 240 -11.91 25.83 5.50
CA ASN A 240 -12.29 25.67 6.90
C ASN A 240 -12.18 26.99 7.66
N TYR A 241 -11.09 27.76 7.46
CA TYR A 241 -10.82 28.93 8.32
C TYR A 241 -11.25 30.26 7.69
N LEU A 242 -11.11 30.45 6.37
CA LEU A 242 -11.52 31.69 5.73
C LEU A 242 -12.97 31.67 5.27
N LEU A 243 -13.46 30.52 4.77
CA LEU A 243 -14.83 30.38 4.31
C LEU A 243 -15.78 29.82 5.39
N GLY A 244 -15.26 29.31 6.51
CA GLY A 244 -16.04 28.77 7.61
C GLY A 244 -16.86 27.52 7.23
N LYS A 245 -16.34 26.70 6.29
CA LYS A 245 -16.98 25.45 5.87
C LYS A 245 -16.55 24.32 6.76
N ASP A 246 -17.46 23.39 7.03
CA ASP A 246 -17.11 22.11 7.63
C ASP A 246 -16.59 21.15 6.56
N PRO A 247 -15.54 20.33 6.86
CA PRO A 247 -15.08 19.31 5.95
C PRO A 247 -16.20 18.28 5.70
N PHE A 248 -16.37 17.91 4.43
CA PHE A 248 -17.37 16.90 4.10
C PHE A 248 -16.80 15.48 4.27
N PRO A 249 -17.65 14.44 4.49
CA PRO A 249 -17.17 13.07 4.65
C PRO A 249 -16.53 12.53 3.39
N PHE A 250 -15.22 12.23 3.44
CA PHE A 250 -14.47 11.65 2.34
C PHE A 250 -13.59 10.50 2.84
N ASP A 251 -13.92 9.28 2.43
CA ASP A 251 -13.31 8.02 2.91
C ASP A 251 -11.80 7.96 2.67
N LEU A 252 -11.32 8.44 1.54
CA LEU A 252 -9.90 8.43 1.20
C LEU A 252 -9.10 9.39 2.09
N LEU A 253 -9.64 10.56 2.42
CA LEU A 253 -9.00 11.50 3.35
C LEU A 253 -9.06 10.99 4.80
N TYR A 254 -10.12 10.27 5.19
CA TYR A 254 -10.16 9.59 6.47
C TYR A 254 -9.03 8.56 6.60
N TRP A 255 -8.84 7.73 5.57
CA TRP A 255 -7.72 6.79 5.53
C TRP A 255 -6.37 7.51 5.54
N ASN A 256 -6.20 8.58 4.78
CA ASN A 256 -4.95 9.34 4.70
C ASN A 256 -4.54 9.93 6.06
N ALA A 257 -5.51 10.30 6.89
CA ALA A 257 -5.28 10.81 8.24
C ALA A 257 -4.99 9.69 9.27
N ASP A 258 -5.23 8.42 8.93
CA ASP A 258 -5.01 7.26 9.81
C ASP A 258 -3.62 6.65 9.57
N SER A 259 -2.60 7.46 9.84
CA SER A 259 -1.19 7.09 9.68
C SER A 259 -0.74 6.06 10.72
N THR A 260 0.36 5.37 10.45
CA THR A 260 1.00 4.44 11.36
C THR A 260 2.40 4.91 11.72
N ARG A 261 2.90 4.43 12.86
CA ARG A 261 4.29 4.60 13.25
C ARG A 261 5.20 3.69 12.44
N MET A 262 6.49 3.99 12.46
CA MET A 262 7.53 3.20 11.77
C MET A 262 8.62 2.83 12.78
N PRO A 263 8.95 1.52 12.98
CA PRO A 263 10.06 1.14 13.85
C PRO A 263 11.36 1.81 13.42
N ALA A 264 12.13 2.31 14.38
CA ALA A 264 13.35 3.07 14.11
C ALA A 264 14.33 2.31 13.21
N ALA A 265 14.60 1.03 13.52
CA ALA A 265 15.55 0.20 12.76
C ALA A 265 15.09 -0.01 11.31
N MET A 266 13.84 -0.39 11.10
CA MET A 266 13.28 -0.62 9.76
C MET A 266 13.28 0.67 8.93
N HIS A 267 12.84 1.78 9.51
CA HIS A 267 12.68 3.03 8.77
C HIS A 267 14.03 3.66 8.40
N SER A 268 15.00 3.65 9.32
CA SER A 268 16.37 4.08 9.03
C SER A 268 16.99 3.26 7.90
N PHE A 269 16.89 1.93 7.95
CA PHE A 269 17.36 1.07 6.85
C PHE A 269 16.70 1.45 5.51
N TYR A 270 15.39 1.64 5.48
CA TYR A 270 14.65 1.98 4.27
C TYR A 270 15.11 3.31 3.67
N LEU A 271 15.23 4.36 4.49
CA LEU A 271 15.65 5.67 4.02
C LEU A 271 17.11 5.68 3.56
N ARG A 272 18.03 5.07 4.30
CA ARG A 272 19.45 5.05 3.95
C ARG A 272 19.75 4.13 2.78
N SER A 273 19.41 2.86 2.91
CA SER A 273 19.82 1.85 1.91
C SER A 273 19.06 1.97 0.60
N MET A 274 17.81 2.42 0.62
CA MET A 274 17.00 2.52 -0.61
C MET A 274 16.97 3.94 -1.15
N TYR A 275 16.50 4.92 -0.38
CA TYR A 275 16.36 6.30 -0.89
C TYR A 275 17.70 7.02 -1.06
N GLN A 276 18.58 6.98 -0.05
CA GLN A 276 19.84 7.74 -0.09
C GLN A 276 20.89 7.06 -0.98
N GLU A 277 21.06 5.74 -0.83
CA GLU A 277 22.17 5.02 -1.45
C GLU A 277 21.75 4.16 -2.66
N ASN A 278 20.44 3.98 -2.89
CA ASN A 278 19.87 3.15 -3.97
C ASN A 278 20.49 1.73 -4.07
N LYS A 279 20.86 1.15 -2.93
CA LYS A 279 21.54 -0.15 -2.85
C LYS A 279 20.70 -1.31 -3.39
N LEU A 280 19.35 -1.20 -3.36
CA LEU A 280 18.48 -2.28 -3.84
C LEU A 280 18.66 -2.53 -5.33
N ALA A 281 18.61 -1.47 -6.14
CA ALA A 281 18.80 -1.57 -7.59
C ALA A 281 20.23 -2.00 -7.95
N ALA A 282 21.23 -1.62 -7.13
CA ALA A 282 22.62 -2.02 -7.29
C ALA A 282 22.92 -3.48 -6.89
N GLY A 283 21.98 -4.15 -6.19
CA GLY A 283 22.20 -5.51 -5.66
C GLY A 283 23.13 -5.56 -4.45
N GLU A 284 23.26 -4.45 -3.72
CA GLU A 284 24.14 -4.30 -2.57
C GLU A 284 23.42 -4.47 -1.22
N VAL A 285 22.11 -4.74 -1.24
CA VAL A 285 21.31 -5.03 -0.05
C VAL A 285 21.50 -6.49 0.35
N THR A 286 21.71 -6.73 1.65
CA THR A 286 21.70 -8.08 2.25
C THR A 286 20.57 -8.15 3.28
N LEU A 287 19.67 -9.13 3.13
CA LEU A 287 18.60 -9.42 4.07
C LEU A 287 18.61 -10.90 4.44
N LEU A 288 18.41 -11.23 5.71
CA LEU A 288 18.49 -12.60 6.24
C LEU A 288 19.78 -13.34 5.82
N GLY A 289 20.90 -12.63 5.79
CA GLY A 289 22.19 -13.16 5.34
C GLY A 289 22.26 -13.49 3.84
N THR A 290 21.26 -13.08 3.05
CA THR A 290 21.18 -13.34 1.60
C THR A 290 21.35 -12.03 0.83
N PRO A 291 22.28 -11.93 -0.14
CA PRO A 291 22.34 -10.81 -1.07
C PRO A 291 21.04 -10.74 -1.91
N ILE A 292 20.41 -9.58 -1.93
CA ILE A 292 19.17 -9.33 -2.64
C ILE A 292 19.47 -8.87 -4.06
N ASP A 293 19.38 -9.78 -4.99
CA ASP A 293 19.60 -9.54 -6.42
C ASP A 293 18.27 -9.62 -7.18
N LEU A 294 17.73 -8.48 -7.57
CA LEU A 294 16.46 -8.37 -8.29
C LEU A 294 16.50 -9.08 -9.66
N THR A 295 17.69 -9.29 -10.23
CA THR A 295 17.84 -10.01 -11.50
C THR A 295 17.55 -11.51 -11.37
N ARG A 296 17.47 -12.04 -10.16
CA ARG A 296 17.06 -13.42 -9.90
C ARG A 296 15.54 -13.61 -9.95
N ILE A 297 14.76 -12.53 -9.95
CA ILE A 297 13.30 -12.62 -10.04
C ILE A 297 12.90 -13.06 -11.44
N LYS A 298 12.42 -14.30 -11.56
CA LYS A 298 11.89 -14.89 -12.80
C LYS A 298 10.37 -15.06 -12.76
N THR A 299 9.76 -14.75 -11.62
CA THR A 299 8.30 -14.80 -11.41
C THR A 299 7.62 -13.87 -12.42
N PRO A 300 6.61 -14.33 -13.18
CA PRO A 300 5.80 -13.47 -14.03
C PRO A 300 5.24 -12.30 -13.24
N SER A 301 5.41 -11.09 -13.76
CA SER A 301 5.11 -9.87 -13.00
C SER A 301 4.20 -8.91 -13.76
N PHE A 302 3.15 -8.45 -13.08
CA PHE A 302 2.31 -7.34 -13.52
C PHE A 302 2.73 -6.08 -12.78
N LEU A 303 3.10 -5.04 -13.51
CA LEU A 303 3.63 -3.80 -12.97
C LEU A 303 2.63 -2.67 -13.30
N LEU A 304 1.92 -2.18 -12.30
CA LEU A 304 1.05 -1.02 -12.41
C LEU A 304 1.77 0.23 -11.89
N SER A 305 1.84 1.24 -12.70
CA SER A 305 2.26 2.59 -12.31
C SER A 305 1.14 3.58 -12.57
N THR A 306 1.21 4.76 -11.96
CA THR A 306 0.23 5.83 -12.17
C THR A 306 0.91 7.09 -12.69
N ARG A 307 0.29 7.74 -13.67
CA ARG A 307 0.94 8.76 -14.50
C ARG A 307 1.27 10.05 -13.74
N GLU A 308 0.40 10.45 -12.83
CA GLU A 308 0.54 11.65 -12.01
C GLU A 308 1.06 11.32 -10.60
N ASP A 309 1.77 10.19 -10.46
CA ASP A 309 2.36 9.77 -9.19
C ASP A 309 3.57 10.64 -8.83
N HIS A 310 3.48 11.35 -7.72
CA HIS A 310 4.55 12.20 -7.17
C HIS A 310 5.35 11.49 -6.07
N ILE A 311 4.86 10.33 -5.58
CA ILE A 311 5.50 9.52 -4.53
C ILE A 311 6.40 8.45 -5.15
N ALA A 312 5.86 7.72 -6.14
CA ALA A 312 6.57 6.69 -6.89
C ALA A 312 6.47 6.99 -8.40
N PRO A 313 7.30 7.91 -8.93
CA PRO A 313 7.23 8.34 -10.31
C PRO A 313 7.22 7.15 -11.26
N TRP A 314 6.29 7.14 -12.23
CA TRP A 314 6.11 5.98 -13.11
C TRP A 314 7.36 5.63 -13.94
N LYS A 315 8.23 6.60 -14.22
CA LYS A 315 9.51 6.36 -14.88
C LYS A 315 10.47 5.58 -14.01
N SER A 316 10.47 5.84 -12.70
CA SER A 316 11.28 5.11 -11.71
C SER A 316 10.73 3.70 -11.49
N THR A 317 9.40 3.56 -11.36
CA THR A 317 8.77 2.24 -11.21
C THR A 317 8.91 1.37 -12.46
N PHE A 318 9.03 1.98 -13.66
CA PHE A 318 9.31 1.28 -14.91
C PHE A 318 10.65 0.52 -14.89
N ALA A 319 11.61 0.92 -14.05
CA ALA A 319 12.92 0.27 -13.94
C ALA A 319 12.80 -1.24 -13.61
N ALA A 320 11.76 -1.67 -12.90
CA ALA A 320 11.49 -3.08 -12.62
C ALA A 320 11.38 -3.94 -13.89
N THR A 321 10.89 -3.38 -15.00
CA THR A 321 10.82 -4.08 -16.31
C THR A 321 12.19 -4.50 -16.85
N ARG A 322 13.26 -3.82 -16.41
CA ARG A 322 14.64 -4.07 -16.83
C ARG A 322 15.41 -4.90 -15.80
N LEU A 323 15.06 -4.76 -14.53
CA LEU A 323 15.71 -5.47 -13.42
C LEU A 323 15.24 -6.93 -13.34
N TYR A 324 13.93 -7.17 -13.44
CA TYR A 324 13.42 -8.54 -13.37
C TYR A 324 13.70 -9.31 -14.66
N ARG A 325 14.01 -10.60 -14.54
CA ARG A 325 14.31 -11.48 -15.68
C ARG A 325 13.11 -12.32 -16.12
N GLY A 326 12.05 -12.37 -15.33
CA GLY A 326 10.80 -13.00 -15.72
C GLY A 326 9.99 -12.19 -16.72
N PRO A 327 8.89 -12.75 -17.25
CA PRO A 327 7.94 -12.00 -18.07
C PRO A 327 7.34 -10.84 -17.28
N THR A 328 7.32 -9.64 -17.88
CA THR A 328 6.73 -8.47 -17.26
C THR A 328 5.62 -7.89 -18.15
N ARG A 329 4.46 -7.58 -17.55
CA ARG A 329 3.38 -6.80 -18.11
C ARG A 329 3.35 -5.44 -17.43
N PHE A 330 3.73 -4.38 -18.13
CA PHE A 330 3.65 -3.03 -17.58
C PHE A 330 2.35 -2.35 -18.03
N VAL A 331 1.68 -1.71 -17.08
CA VAL A 331 0.44 -0.94 -17.28
C VAL A 331 0.60 0.41 -16.61
N LEU A 332 0.26 1.48 -17.33
CA LEU A 332 0.27 2.84 -16.78
C LEU A 332 -1.17 3.32 -16.62
N ALA A 333 -1.65 3.51 -15.39
CA ALA A 333 -2.96 4.09 -15.14
C ALA A 333 -2.88 5.63 -15.07
N ALA A 334 -3.97 6.29 -15.40
CA ALA A 334 -4.11 7.73 -15.18
C ALA A 334 -4.30 8.03 -13.68
N SER A 335 -4.17 9.32 -13.30
CA SER A 335 -4.27 9.82 -11.93
C SER A 335 -3.05 9.51 -11.06
N GLY A 336 -3.15 9.81 -9.75
CA GLY A 336 -2.03 9.73 -8.79
C GLY A 336 -1.94 8.40 -8.04
N HIS A 337 -1.00 8.35 -7.10
CA HIS A 337 -0.58 7.17 -6.33
C HIS A 337 -1.72 6.33 -5.75
N ILE A 338 -2.76 6.97 -5.25
CA ILE A 338 -3.90 6.30 -4.61
C ILE A 338 -5.08 6.18 -5.59
N ALA A 339 -5.54 7.31 -6.16
CA ALA A 339 -6.73 7.35 -6.99
C ALA A 339 -6.56 6.57 -8.32
N GLY A 340 -5.34 6.45 -8.83
CA GLY A 340 -5.03 5.63 -10.01
C GLY A 340 -5.06 4.14 -9.71
N VAL A 341 -4.72 3.73 -8.49
CA VAL A 341 -4.79 2.34 -8.03
C VAL A 341 -6.21 1.96 -7.63
N VAL A 342 -6.85 2.73 -6.75
CA VAL A 342 -8.22 2.50 -6.28
C VAL A 342 -9.23 3.12 -7.25
N ASN A 343 -9.33 2.51 -8.42
CA ASN A 343 -10.22 2.95 -9.51
C ASN A 343 -11.18 1.82 -9.92
N PRO A 344 -12.31 1.64 -9.21
CA PRO A 344 -13.22 0.52 -9.47
C PRO A 344 -13.86 0.62 -10.87
N PRO A 345 -14.10 -0.53 -11.55
CA PRO A 345 -14.70 -0.55 -12.88
C PRO A 345 -16.05 0.17 -12.97
N ALA A 346 -16.87 0.04 -11.93
CA ALA A 346 -18.20 0.66 -11.88
C ALA A 346 -18.15 2.20 -11.89
N ALA A 347 -17.04 2.83 -11.48
CA ALA A 347 -16.89 4.28 -11.51
C ALA A 347 -16.67 4.82 -12.92
N ASN A 348 -16.19 3.99 -13.84
CA ASN A 348 -15.84 4.32 -15.23
C ASN A 348 -15.07 5.65 -15.34
N LYS A 349 -14.05 5.81 -14.48
CA LYS A 349 -13.20 7.01 -14.41
C LYS A 349 -11.83 6.72 -14.95
N TYR A 350 -11.14 7.79 -15.35
CA TYR A 350 -9.76 7.77 -15.79
C TYR A 350 -9.53 6.95 -17.07
N GLY A 351 -8.39 6.29 -17.15
CA GLY A 351 -7.99 5.43 -18.23
C GLY A 351 -6.64 4.79 -17.90
N TYR A 352 -6.18 3.94 -18.79
CA TYR A 352 -4.87 3.32 -18.65
C TYR A 352 -4.26 3.02 -20.01
N TRP A 353 -2.95 2.79 -20.03
CA TRP A 353 -2.18 2.48 -21.23
C TRP A 353 -1.53 1.10 -21.09
N THR A 354 -1.50 0.37 -22.20
CA THR A 354 -0.80 -0.90 -22.34
C THR A 354 0.09 -0.89 -23.58
N ASN A 355 1.19 -1.63 -23.53
CA ASN A 355 2.04 -1.86 -24.68
C ASN A 355 2.57 -3.30 -24.64
N ASP A 356 2.30 -4.06 -25.70
CA ASP A 356 2.75 -5.45 -25.83
C ASP A 356 4.19 -5.55 -26.31
N ARG A 357 4.77 -4.43 -26.78
CA ARG A 357 6.16 -4.38 -27.23
C ARG A 357 7.08 -4.06 -26.06
N LYS A 358 8.19 -4.77 -25.95
CA LYS A 358 9.24 -4.43 -25.01
C LYS A 358 9.90 -3.12 -25.42
N ALA A 359 9.99 -2.19 -24.50
CA ALA A 359 10.70 -0.92 -24.67
C ALA A 359 11.85 -0.81 -23.65
N ARG A 360 12.91 -0.12 -24.05
CA ARG A 360 14.08 0.08 -23.17
C ARG A 360 13.93 1.30 -22.26
N THR A 361 13.13 2.27 -22.67
CA THR A 361 12.88 3.50 -21.90
C THR A 361 11.39 3.71 -21.67
N PRO A 362 11.02 4.41 -20.59
CA PRO A 362 9.63 4.76 -20.34
C PRO A 362 8.98 5.55 -21.48
N GLU A 363 9.72 6.48 -22.08
CA GLU A 363 9.23 7.31 -23.21
C GLU A 363 8.91 6.46 -24.44
N ALA A 364 9.81 5.58 -24.83
CA ALA A 364 9.58 4.67 -25.97
C ALA A 364 8.43 3.68 -25.68
N TRP A 365 8.24 3.29 -24.41
CA TRP A 365 7.11 2.48 -24.03
C TRP A 365 5.79 3.24 -24.19
N LEU A 366 5.73 4.49 -23.72
CA LEU A 366 4.54 5.33 -23.80
C LEU A 366 4.19 5.71 -25.25
N GLU A 367 5.18 6.01 -26.07
CA GLU A 367 5.00 6.35 -27.50
C GLU A 367 4.31 5.20 -28.27
N GLY A 368 4.66 3.95 -27.94
CA GLY A 368 4.05 2.77 -28.55
C GLY A 368 2.80 2.24 -27.81
N ALA A 369 2.34 2.91 -26.77
CA ALA A 369 1.26 2.43 -25.93
C ALA A 369 -0.13 2.73 -26.52
N ARG A 370 -1.06 1.81 -26.27
CA ARG A 370 -2.47 1.98 -26.58
C ARG A 370 -3.21 2.44 -25.34
N GLN A 371 -4.01 3.49 -25.46
CA GLN A 371 -4.89 3.98 -24.41
C GLN A 371 -6.19 3.19 -24.36
N HIS A 372 -6.67 2.95 -23.13
CA HIS A 372 -7.95 2.33 -22.81
C HIS A 372 -8.71 3.24 -21.83
N GLU A 373 -10.02 3.23 -21.90
CA GLU A 373 -10.89 3.96 -20.98
C GLU A 373 -11.21 3.11 -19.75
N GLY A 374 -11.47 3.78 -18.63
CA GLY A 374 -11.95 3.16 -17.40
C GLY A 374 -10.85 2.51 -16.55
N SER A 375 -11.23 1.51 -15.80
CA SER A 375 -10.38 0.87 -14.78
C SER A 375 -9.40 -0.15 -15.37
N TRP A 376 -8.20 -0.19 -14.81
CA TRP A 376 -7.19 -1.22 -15.09
C TRP A 376 -7.50 -2.58 -14.41
N TRP A 377 -8.41 -2.65 -13.42
CA TRP A 377 -8.71 -3.88 -12.69
C TRP A 377 -9.12 -5.05 -13.60
N PRO A 378 -10.00 -4.88 -14.62
CA PRO A 378 -10.32 -5.94 -15.57
C PRO A 378 -9.11 -6.42 -16.41
N GLU A 379 -8.15 -5.53 -16.70
CA GLU A 379 -6.90 -5.90 -17.39
C GLU A 379 -6.04 -6.80 -16.51
N TRP A 380 -5.91 -6.44 -15.21
CA TRP A 380 -5.22 -7.28 -14.23
C TRP A 380 -5.91 -8.64 -14.05
N GLN A 381 -7.25 -8.66 -13.98
CA GLN A 381 -8.00 -9.92 -13.84
C GLN A 381 -7.75 -10.86 -15.05
N ARG A 382 -7.72 -10.34 -16.25
CA ARG A 382 -7.38 -11.14 -17.45
C ARG A 382 -5.99 -11.73 -17.37
N TRP A 383 -5.01 -10.94 -16.97
CA TRP A 383 -3.65 -11.40 -16.80
C TRP A 383 -3.52 -12.41 -15.66
N SER A 384 -4.13 -12.14 -14.51
CA SER A 384 -4.03 -13.01 -13.33
C SER A 384 -4.74 -14.36 -13.51
N ALA A 385 -5.72 -14.45 -14.40
CA ALA A 385 -6.43 -15.68 -14.72
C ALA A 385 -5.51 -16.79 -15.27
N ASP A 386 -4.44 -16.43 -15.98
CA ASP A 386 -3.44 -17.37 -16.49
C ASP A 386 -2.69 -18.09 -15.35
N PHE A 387 -2.71 -17.53 -14.15
CA PHE A 387 -2.06 -18.08 -12.95
C PHE A 387 -3.03 -18.73 -11.94
N ALA A 388 -4.29 -18.92 -12.31
CA ALA A 388 -5.31 -19.49 -11.42
C ALA A 388 -5.07 -20.95 -11.06
N ASN A 389 -4.40 -21.73 -11.90
CA ASN A 389 -4.13 -23.16 -11.77
C ASN A 389 -5.41 -24.04 -11.60
N GLY A 390 -6.46 -23.69 -12.37
CA GLY A 390 -7.77 -24.33 -12.27
C GLY A 390 -8.65 -23.75 -11.17
N GLN A 391 -9.78 -24.42 -10.91
CA GLN A 391 -10.75 -24.00 -9.89
C GLN A 391 -10.96 -25.08 -8.83
N VAL A 392 -11.32 -24.64 -7.64
CA VAL A 392 -11.69 -25.46 -6.49
C VAL A 392 -12.96 -24.94 -5.84
N PRO A 393 -13.67 -25.72 -5.01
CA PRO A 393 -14.75 -25.18 -4.18
C PRO A 393 -14.30 -24.00 -3.36
N ALA A 394 -15.21 -23.06 -3.12
CA ALA A 394 -14.97 -21.88 -2.30
C ALA A 394 -14.40 -22.25 -0.92
N ARG A 395 -13.48 -21.42 -0.42
CA ARG A 395 -12.79 -21.64 0.85
C ARG A 395 -13.37 -20.71 1.92
N ASP A 396 -14.21 -21.29 2.78
CA ASP A 396 -14.74 -20.57 3.95
C ASP A 396 -13.61 -20.43 4.99
N PRO A 397 -13.28 -19.23 5.47
CA PRO A 397 -12.28 -19.01 6.49
C PRO A 397 -12.61 -19.72 7.83
N ASP A 398 -13.89 -19.98 8.14
CA ASP A 398 -14.31 -20.67 9.36
C ASP A 398 -14.15 -22.21 9.24
N ALA A 399 -14.02 -22.74 8.03
CA ALA A 399 -13.89 -24.18 7.77
C ALA A 399 -12.45 -24.66 7.50
N GLY A 400 -11.49 -23.74 7.48
CA GLY A 400 -10.08 -24.07 7.22
C GLY A 400 -9.37 -24.70 8.41
N PRO A 401 -8.16 -25.28 8.20
CA PRO A 401 -7.34 -25.86 9.26
C PRO A 401 -6.87 -24.88 10.34
N LEU A 402 -6.65 -23.59 10.00
CA LEU A 402 -6.28 -22.58 10.95
C LEU A 402 -7.53 -22.05 11.65
N LYS A 403 -7.51 -22.10 12.99
CA LYS A 403 -8.63 -21.60 13.79
C LYS A 403 -8.73 -20.07 13.65
N PRO A 404 -9.90 -19.53 13.29
CA PRO A 404 -10.13 -18.11 13.28
C PRO A 404 -9.87 -17.46 14.64
N LEU A 405 -9.14 -16.35 14.66
CA LEU A 405 -8.78 -15.62 15.87
C LEU A 405 -9.81 -14.53 16.19
N GLU A 406 -10.20 -13.76 15.18
CA GLU A 406 -11.18 -12.68 15.28
C GLU A 406 -11.82 -12.38 13.92
N ASN A 407 -12.86 -11.56 13.92
CA ASN A 407 -13.51 -11.10 12.69
C ASN A 407 -12.62 -10.09 11.94
N ALA A 408 -12.70 -10.05 10.60
CA ALA A 408 -12.19 -8.92 9.84
C ALA A 408 -12.89 -7.63 10.29
N PRO A 409 -12.19 -6.49 10.30
CA PRO A 409 -10.85 -6.25 9.78
C PRO A 409 -9.70 -6.53 10.78
N GLY A 410 -9.97 -7.17 11.91
CA GLY A 410 -8.98 -7.46 12.94
C GLY A 410 -8.75 -6.30 13.91
N SER A 411 -7.94 -6.56 14.95
CA SER A 411 -7.65 -5.58 16.00
C SER A 411 -6.46 -4.66 15.65
N TYR A 412 -5.47 -5.15 14.86
CA TYR A 412 -4.28 -4.34 14.54
C TYR A 412 -4.62 -3.06 13.78
N VAL A 413 -5.57 -3.12 12.86
CA VAL A 413 -6.04 -1.94 12.11
C VAL A 413 -6.75 -0.90 12.98
N MET A 414 -7.24 -1.29 14.16
CA MET A 414 -7.99 -0.40 15.07
C MET A 414 -7.09 0.52 15.88
N ALA A 415 -5.82 0.14 16.10
CA ALA A 415 -4.87 0.95 16.86
C ALA A 415 -4.52 2.22 16.07
N ARG A 416 -4.73 3.40 16.67
CA ARG A 416 -4.34 4.69 16.10
C ARG A 416 -2.96 5.11 16.60
N ALA A 417 -2.23 5.88 15.79
CA ALA A 417 -0.97 6.49 16.17
C ALA A 417 -1.19 7.65 17.14
#